data_7741779ca9d43297b7272fcdc1d8059d
#
_entry.id   7741779ca9d43297b7272fcdc1d8059d
#
_cell.length_a   1.000
_cell.length_b   1.000
_cell.length_c   1.000
_cell.angle_alpha   90.00
_cell.angle_beta   90.00
_cell.angle_gamma   90.00
#
_symmetry.space_group_name_H-M   'P 1'
#
loop_
_entity.id
_entity.type
_entity.pdbx_description
1 polymer ?
#
loop_
_entity_poly.entity_id
_entity_poly.type
_entity_poly.pdbx_seq_one_letter_code
_entity_poly.pdbx_strand_id
1 'polypeptide(L)'
;MSQTTKRALEASLKKLLLVKPLNKITINDITEDCGVNRMTFYYHFKDIYDLVDWILMEDAAKTMEGRQSFDTWIEAFLDILHPVSYTHLR
;
A
#
# COMPACT_ATOMS: atom_id res chain seq x y z
N MET A 1 0.71 0.88 -19.75
CA MET A 1 1.38 -0.34 -19.68
C MET A 1 1.96 -0.58 -18.35
N SER A 2 3.06 0.06 -18.02
CA SER A 2 3.65 -0.18 -16.73
C SER A 2 2.73 0.21 -15.59
N GLN A 3 1.81 1.12 -15.83
CA GLN A 3 0.86 1.52 -14.80
C GLN A 3 -0.06 0.38 -14.39
N THR A 4 -0.38 -0.51 -15.32
CA THR A 4 -1.26 -1.62 -15.00
C THR A 4 -0.65 -2.51 -13.94
N THR A 5 0.64 -2.83 -14.07
CA THR A 5 1.31 -3.67 -13.09
C THR A 5 1.43 -2.94 -11.76
N LYS A 6 1.77 -1.67 -11.78
CA LYS A 6 1.86 -0.91 -10.54
C LYS A 6 0.52 -0.87 -9.82
N ARG A 7 -0.56 -0.72 -10.57
CA ARG A 7 -1.89 -0.69 -9.97
C ARG A 7 -2.25 -2.05 -9.38
N ALA A 8 -1.84 -3.12 -10.03
CA ALA A 8 -2.08 -4.45 -9.48
C ALA A 8 -1.34 -4.64 -8.17
N LEU A 9 -0.10 -4.17 -8.11
CA LEU A 9 0.68 -4.27 -6.88
C LEU A 9 0.05 -3.42 -5.77
N GLU A 10 -0.42 -2.25 -6.13
CA GLU A 10 -1.09 -1.39 -5.18
C GLU A 10 -2.34 -2.06 -4.62
N ALA A 11 -3.16 -2.62 -5.49
CA ALA A 11 -4.39 -3.27 -5.06
C ALA A 11 -4.09 -4.45 -4.14
N SER A 12 -3.05 -5.22 -4.47
CA SER A 12 -2.67 -6.35 -3.64
C SER A 12 -2.22 -5.90 -2.27
N LEU A 13 -1.40 -4.86 -2.20
CA LEU A 13 -0.93 -4.38 -0.91
C LEU A 13 -2.11 -3.88 -0.08
N LYS A 14 -3.00 -3.10 -0.66
CA LYS A 14 -4.14 -2.59 0.08
C LYS A 14 -5.03 -3.73 0.59
N LYS A 15 -5.20 -4.75 -0.23
CA LYS A 15 -5.99 -5.90 0.17
C LYS A 15 -5.35 -6.63 1.33
N LEU A 16 -4.05 -6.82 1.28
CA LEU A 16 -3.35 -7.53 2.34
C LEU A 16 -3.35 -6.74 3.63
N LEU A 17 -3.34 -5.43 3.54
CA LEU A 17 -3.38 -4.60 4.74
C LEU A 17 -4.68 -4.72 5.50
N LEU A 18 -5.71 -5.24 4.86
CA LEU A 18 -6.97 -5.46 5.55
C LEU A 18 -6.90 -6.66 6.49
N VAL A 19 -5.94 -7.54 6.29
CA VAL A 19 -5.86 -8.76 7.07
C VAL A 19 -4.60 -8.87 7.91
N LYS A 20 -3.58 -8.08 7.63
CA LYS A 20 -2.39 -8.12 8.46
C LYS A 20 -1.61 -6.82 8.34
N PRO A 21 -0.79 -6.52 9.37
CA PRO A 21 -0.05 -5.26 9.39
C PRO A 21 1.07 -5.24 8.34
N LEU A 22 1.49 -4.05 8.01
CA LEU A 22 2.50 -3.87 6.99
C LEU A 22 3.78 -4.65 7.26
N ASN A 23 4.21 -4.67 8.51
CA ASN A 23 5.46 -5.33 8.84
C ASN A 23 5.38 -6.84 8.74
N LYS A 24 4.20 -7.38 8.50
CA LYS A 24 4.02 -8.81 8.28
C LYS A 24 3.80 -9.15 6.82
N ILE A 25 3.70 -8.15 5.97
CA ILE A 25 3.48 -8.36 4.56
C ILE A 25 4.83 -8.42 3.87
N THR A 26 5.02 -9.45 3.05
CA THR A 26 6.27 -9.61 2.30
C THR A 26 6.02 -9.32 0.84
N ILE A 27 7.11 -9.08 0.11
CA ILE A 27 7.00 -8.90 -1.34
C ILE A 27 6.39 -10.14 -1.97
N ASN A 28 6.74 -11.31 -1.44
CA ASN A 28 6.19 -12.54 -1.94
C ASN A 28 4.68 -12.60 -1.79
N ASP A 29 4.19 -12.12 -0.65
CA ASP A 29 2.75 -12.07 -0.42
C ASP A 29 2.06 -11.24 -1.49
N ILE A 30 2.64 -10.10 -1.79
CA ILE A 30 2.06 -9.18 -2.76
C ILE A 30 2.08 -9.77 -4.15
N THR A 31 3.22 -10.33 -4.55
CA THR A 31 3.36 -10.84 -5.91
C THR A 31 2.52 -12.08 -6.13
N GLU A 32 2.40 -12.92 -5.12
CA GLU A 32 1.55 -14.10 -5.24
C GLU A 32 0.09 -13.69 -5.34
N ASP A 33 -0.30 -12.67 -4.61
CA ASP A 33 -1.68 -12.24 -4.65
C ASP A 33 -2.08 -11.70 -6.02
N CYS A 34 -1.20 -10.96 -6.66
CA CYS A 34 -1.54 -10.38 -7.95
C CYS A 34 -1.03 -11.17 -9.15
N GLY A 35 -0.35 -12.29 -8.90
CA GLY A 35 0.01 -13.18 -9.97
C GLY A 35 1.23 -12.76 -10.79
N VAL A 36 2.15 -12.03 -10.19
CA VAL A 36 3.40 -11.67 -10.88
C VAL A 36 4.56 -12.27 -10.11
N ASN A 37 5.75 -12.25 -10.70
CA ASN A 37 6.91 -12.77 -10.00
C ASN A 37 7.65 -11.65 -9.30
N ARG A 38 8.61 -12.04 -8.45
CA ARG A 38 9.33 -11.06 -7.65
C ARG A 38 10.15 -10.10 -8.50
N MET A 39 10.67 -10.58 -9.60
CA MET A 39 11.45 -9.70 -10.46
C MET A 39 10.61 -8.59 -11.02
N THR A 40 9.35 -8.87 -11.31
CA THR A 40 8.43 -7.83 -11.77
C THR A 40 8.26 -6.76 -10.71
N PHE A 41 8.16 -7.17 -9.45
CA PHE A 41 8.06 -6.21 -8.37
C PHE A 41 9.30 -5.30 -8.34
N TYR A 42 10.48 -5.92 -8.35
CA TYR A 42 11.73 -5.15 -8.25
C TYR A 42 11.99 -4.30 -9.48
N TYR A 43 11.34 -4.61 -10.56
CA TYR A 43 11.46 -3.79 -11.74
C TYR A 43 10.81 -2.43 -11.51
N HIS A 44 9.77 -2.38 -10.71
CA HIS A 44 9.02 -1.16 -10.47
C HIS A 44 9.33 -0.49 -9.14
N PHE A 45 9.64 -1.27 -8.13
CA PHE A 45 9.83 -0.74 -6.78
C PHE A 45 10.99 -1.42 -6.11
N LYS A 46 11.72 -0.65 -5.32
CA LYS A 46 12.88 -1.15 -4.62
C LYS A 46 12.48 -2.08 -3.46
N ASP A 47 11.41 -1.71 -2.76
CA ASP A 47 10.91 -2.52 -1.66
C ASP A 47 9.46 -2.13 -1.42
N ILE A 48 8.87 -2.70 -0.37
CA ILE A 48 7.47 -2.44 -0.08
C ILE A 48 7.24 -0.97 0.27
N TYR A 49 8.19 -0.35 0.95
CA TYR A 49 8.04 1.04 1.33
C TYR A 49 8.08 1.97 0.12
N ASP A 50 8.82 1.58 -0.90
CA ASP A 50 8.84 2.32 -2.14
C ASP A 50 7.46 2.27 -2.80
N LEU A 51 6.82 1.11 -2.74
CA LEU A 51 5.47 0.96 -3.24
C LEU A 51 4.50 1.82 -2.44
N VAL A 52 4.66 1.84 -1.13
CA VAL A 52 3.81 2.66 -0.27
C VAL A 52 3.94 4.13 -0.65
N ASP A 53 5.17 4.59 -0.87
CA ASP A 53 5.38 5.97 -1.29
C ASP A 53 4.64 6.29 -2.57
N TRP A 54 4.72 5.38 -3.52
CA TRP A 54 4.04 5.59 -4.79
C TRP A 54 2.53 5.68 -4.60
N ILE A 55 2.00 4.80 -3.75
CA ILE A 55 0.57 4.81 -3.48
C ILE A 55 0.14 6.12 -2.84
N LEU A 56 0.91 6.59 -1.89
CA LEU A 56 0.58 7.83 -1.22
C LEU A 56 0.60 9.01 -2.18
N MET A 57 1.56 9.02 -3.08
CA MET A 57 1.63 10.07 -4.07
C MET A 57 0.46 10.03 -5.03
N GLU A 58 0.05 8.82 -5.41
CA GLU A 58 -1.10 8.68 -6.29
C GLU A 58 -2.38 9.12 -5.60
N ASP A 59 -2.53 8.76 -4.34
CA ASP A 59 -3.71 9.15 -3.59
C ASP A 59 -3.74 10.65 -3.35
N ALA A 60 -2.59 11.23 -3.12
CA ALA A 60 -2.51 12.67 -2.95
C ALA A 60 -2.92 13.40 -4.22
N ALA A 61 -2.54 12.85 -5.36
CA ALA A 61 -2.92 13.45 -6.62
C ALA A 61 -4.42 13.41 -6.83
N LYS A 62 -5.05 12.39 -6.28
CA LYS A 62 -6.50 12.24 -6.41
C LYS A 62 -7.26 12.99 -5.33
N THR A 63 -6.57 13.50 -4.35
CA THR A 63 -7.19 14.17 -3.23
C THR A 63 -8.06 15.33 -3.66
N MET A 64 -7.66 15.97 -4.71
CA MET A 64 -8.44 17.10 -5.20
C MET A 64 -9.83 16.67 -5.61
N GLU A 65 -10.01 15.40 -5.86
CA GLU A 65 -11.30 14.87 -6.26
C GLU A 65 -11.88 13.92 -5.24
N GLY A 66 -11.00 13.21 -4.54
CA GLY A 66 -11.46 12.19 -3.64
C GLY A 66 -10.73 12.20 -2.32
N ARG A 67 -10.72 13.34 -1.68
CA ARG A 67 -10.03 13.50 -0.42
C ARG A 67 -10.42 12.46 0.61
N GLN A 68 -11.68 12.13 0.63
CA GLN A 68 -12.18 11.21 1.61
C GLN A 68 -11.54 9.83 1.50
N SER A 69 -11.33 9.41 0.28
CA SER A 69 -10.71 8.13 0.01
C SER A 69 -9.28 8.10 0.55
N PHE A 70 -8.57 9.19 0.34
CA PHE A 70 -7.20 9.29 0.81
C PHE A 70 -7.15 9.25 2.33
N ASP A 71 -8.00 10.04 2.98
CA ASP A 71 -8.01 10.11 4.44
C ASP A 71 -8.31 8.75 5.06
N THR A 72 -9.27 8.05 4.50
CA THR A 72 -9.65 6.74 5.02
C THR A 72 -8.50 5.76 4.91
N TRP A 73 -7.83 5.77 3.77
CA TRP A 73 -6.75 4.84 3.54
C TRP A 73 -5.57 5.12 4.48
N ILE A 74 -5.24 6.40 4.62
CA ILE A 74 -4.12 6.80 5.46
C ILE A 74 -4.39 6.45 6.91
N GLU A 75 -5.61 6.67 7.38
CA GLU A 75 -5.95 6.33 8.74
C GLU A 75 -5.76 4.85 9.03
N ALA A 76 -6.23 4.03 8.13
CA ALA A 76 -6.09 2.59 8.29
C ALA A 76 -4.62 2.19 8.31
N PHE A 77 -3.85 2.80 7.42
CA PHE A 77 -2.43 2.49 7.32
C PHE A 77 -1.68 2.88 8.59
N LEU A 78 -1.92 4.09 9.07
CA LEU A 78 -1.25 4.56 10.27
C LEU A 78 -1.68 3.78 11.51
N ASP A 79 -2.93 3.39 11.55
CA ASP A 79 -3.45 2.60 12.65
C ASP A 79 -2.74 1.27 12.74
N ILE A 80 -2.47 0.67 11.61
CA ILE A 80 -1.76 -0.61 11.56
C ILE A 80 -0.31 -0.45 12.00
N LEU A 81 0.32 0.64 11.60
CA LEU A 81 1.72 0.87 11.93
C LEU A 81 1.92 1.27 13.38
N HIS A 82 1.00 2.05 13.91
CA HIS A 82 1.14 2.59 15.26
C HIS A 82 -0.13 2.48 16.07
N PRO A 83 -0.65 1.27 16.20
CA PRO A 83 -1.95 1.11 16.86
C PRO A 83 -1.95 1.60 18.31
N VAL A 84 -0.89 1.29 19.04
CA VAL A 84 -0.84 1.67 20.45
C VAL A 84 -0.65 3.16 20.61
N SER A 85 0.33 3.71 19.94
CA SER A 85 0.60 5.13 20.01
C SER A 85 -0.59 5.93 19.58
N TYR A 86 -1.17 5.50 18.52
CA TYR A 86 -2.27 6.21 17.95
C TYR A 86 -3.44 6.27 18.92
N THR A 87 -3.75 5.13 19.48
CA THR A 87 -4.81 5.03 20.45
C THR A 87 -4.56 5.94 21.63
N HIS A 88 -3.34 5.98 22.04
CA HIS A 88 -2.98 6.73 23.20
C HIS A 88 -3.17 8.22 23.03
N LEU A 89 -2.91 8.68 21.86
CA LEU A 89 -3.06 10.10 21.57
C LEU A 89 -4.49 10.56 21.55
N ARG A 90 -5.39 9.63 21.48
CA ARG A 90 -6.78 10.01 21.49
C ARG A 90 -7.26 10.15 22.90
#